data_917c354ff7bd9f0b6974390df0ee6ba8
#
_entry.id   917c354ff7bd9f0b6974390df0ee6ba8
#
_cell.length_a   1.000
_cell.length_b   1.000
_cell.length_c   1.000
_cell.angle_alpha   90.00
_cell.angle_beta   90.00
_cell.angle_gamma   90.00
#
_symmetry.space_group_name_H-M   'P 1'
#
loop_
_entity.id
_entity.type
_entity.pdbx_description
1 polymer ?
#
loop_
_entity_poly.entity_id
_entity_poly.type
_entity_poly.pdbx_seq_one_letter_code
_entity_poly.pdbx_strand_id
1 'polypeptide(L)'
;MYKIGILFRNRDFEHDVYELIKAFYPGNEITSLYEEDDADYDIRFRVSRDEEGYTISYDNGIEKKTAHGAVTEGQSSGEASDALISCDDAHDARRKNKDAIKYALYQMLSSATGKTLPWGNLTGIRPVKMAMGMLESGMKNTEIARYMREQYLVSPEKTALAVTIANRERDILKNIDYENGYSLYVGIPFCPSICLYCSFSSYPLERWRKYVEDYLDALIKEIQAVSKMMKNRKLDTVYIGGGTPTTLEPDQLRRLLGAITEYFPCEELEEFTVEAGRPDSITLEKLQAIREFPVTRISVNPQTMNQETLDIIGRRHTVEQTKNAFHLAREAGFDNINMDLIVGLPGEDITKVQHTLDEVKALGPDSLTVHSLAVKRAARLNIFRDQYQEMTFENNQEIMNLTMKTAYEMGMGPYYLYRQKNMKGNFENVGYSEVDKAGIYNILIMEEKQPIIALGAGGSSKLVFDHGQRIERVENVKDVTNYIARIDEMIERKRTGIEKWL
;
A
#
# COMPACT_ATOMS: atom_id res chain seq x y z
N MET A 1 -18.89 18.09 14.30
CA MET A 1 -17.50 17.55 14.35
C MET A 1 -17.12 17.56 15.81
N TYR A 2 -16.77 16.38 16.38
CA TYR A 2 -16.39 16.28 17.79
C TYR A 2 -14.95 16.72 17.98
N LYS A 3 -14.67 17.36 19.11
CA LYS A 3 -13.34 17.61 19.64
C LYS A 3 -13.04 16.52 20.68
N ILE A 4 -12.05 15.68 20.39
CA ILE A 4 -11.76 14.46 21.17
C ILE A 4 -10.40 14.61 21.85
N GLY A 5 -10.35 14.45 23.17
CA GLY A 5 -9.12 14.41 23.96
C GLY A 5 -8.78 13.00 24.41
N ILE A 6 -7.53 12.56 24.26
CA ILE A 6 -7.05 11.28 24.76
C ILE A 6 -5.91 11.55 25.74
N LEU A 7 -6.17 11.35 27.03
CA LEU A 7 -5.17 11.50 28.08
C LEU A 7 -4.41 10.17 28.29
N PHE A 8 -3.13 10.17 27.99
CA PHE A 8 -2.24 9.03 28.21
C PHE A 8 -1.47 9.21 29.53
N ARG A 9 -1.82 8.42 30.55
CA ARG A 9 -1.04 8.31 31.79
C ARG A 9 0.17 7.37 31.61
N ASN A 10 0.09 6.48 30.62
CA ASN A 10 1.16 5.63 30.14
C ASN A 10 1.17 5.70 28.61
N ARG A 11 2.35 5.82 27.99
CA ARG A 11 2.52 5.98 26.54
C ARG A 11 2.62 4.64 25.78
N ASP A 12 2.49 3.53 26.47
CA ASP A 12 2.46 2.22 25.83
C ASP A 12 1.27 2.16 24.86
N PHE A 13 1.55 1.75 23.63
CA PHE A 13 0.53 1.60 22.57
C PHE A 13 -0.28 2.87 22.22
N GLU A 14 0.22 4.05 22.58
CA GLU A 14 -0.42 5.34 22.27
C GLU A 14 -0.87 5.41 20.79
N HIS A 15 0.03 5.04 19.88
CA HIS A 15 -0.26 5.05 18.46
C HIS A 15 -1.41 4.09 18.08
N ASP A 16 -1.42 2.87 18.65
CA ASP A 16 -2.47 1.87 18.35
C ASP A 16 -3.83 2.31 18.88
N VAL A 17 -3.87 2.91 20.08
CA VAL A 17 -5.09 3.49 20.68
C VAL A 17 -5.60 4.65 19.83
N TYR A 18 -4.73 5.60 19.48
CA TYR A 18 -5.07 6.75 18.66
C TYR A 18 -5.66 6.35 17.31
N GLU A 19 -5.02 5.42 16.58
CA GLU A 19 -5.48 4.99 15.27
C GLU A 19 -6.83 4.25 15.36
N LEU A 20 -7.08 3.50 16.42
CA LEU A 20 -8.36 2.81 16.61
C LEU A 20 -9.50 3.80 16.92
N ILE A 21 -9.28 4.78 17.80
CA ILE A 21 -10.27 5.85 18.08
C ILE A 21 -10.56 6.63 16.80
N LYS A 22 -9.53 6.98 16.03
CA LYS A 22 -9.67 7.69 14.77
C LYS A 22 -10.49 6.93 13.72
N ALA A 23 -10.38 5.60 13.70
CA ALA A 23 -11.17 4.77 12.80
C ALA A 23 -12.68 4.80 13.13
N PHE A 24 -13.06 4.93 14.40
CA PHE A 24 -14.45 5.10 14.83
C PHE A 24 -14.99 6.53 14.67
N TYR A 25 -14.08 7.51 14.73
CA TYR A 25 -14.41 8.95 14.62
C TYR A 25 -13.68 9.61 13.43
N PRO A 26 -13.91 9.16 12.19
CA PRO A 26 -13.22 9.71 11.03
C PRO A 26 -13.59 11.18 10.82
N GLY A 27 -12.59 12.01 10.50
CA GLY A 27 -12.79 13.43 10.23
C GLY A 27 -12.94 14.32 11.46
N ASN A 28 -12.91 13.76 12.68
CA ASN A 28 -12.96 14.53 13.93
C ASN A 28 -11.56 15.00 14.37
N GLU A 29 -11.50 16.06 15.16
CA GLU A 29 -10.26 16.55 15.76
C GLU A 29 -9.91 15.69 16.97
N ILE A 30 -8.72 15.08 16.95
CA ILE A 30 -8.25 14.19 18.02
C ILE A 30 -6.91 14.71 18.53
N THR A 31 -6.83 14.99 19.83
CA THR A 31 -5.64 15.49 20.50
C THR A 31 -5.13 14.49 21.55
N SER A 32 -3.87 14.10 21.46
CA SER A 32 -3.20 13.35 22.53
C SER A 32 -2.72 14.30 23.62
N LEU A 33 -3.03 13.97 24.87
CA LEU A 33 -2.71 14.71 26.08
C LEU A 33 -1.84 13.85 26.98
N TYR A 34 -0.93 14.47 27.70
CA TYR A 34 -0.04 13.79 28.65
C TYR A 34 -0.18 14.30 30.07
N GLU A 35 -0.86 15.42 30.23
CA GLU A 35 -1.24 16.02 31.48
C GLU A 35 -2.72 16.43 31.40
N GLU A 36 -3.38 16.57 32.56
CA GLU A 36 -4.74 17.10 32.60
C GLU A 36 -4.71 18.53 32.08
N ASP A 37 -5.66 18.86 31.23
CA ASP A 37 -5.92 20.21 30.76
C ASP A 37 -7.37 20.61 31.02
N ASP A 38 -7.63 21.92 31.06
CA ASP A 38 -8.96 22.50 31.23
C ASP A 38 -9.70 22.71 29.89
N ALA A 39 -9.12 22.22 28.77
CA ALA A 39 -9.76 22.38 27.47
C ALA A 39 -11.07 21.60 27.40
N ASP A 40 -12.06 22.20 26.76
CA ASP A 40 -13.36 21.57 26.57
C ASP A 40 -13.30 20.58 25.39
N TYR A 41 -13.59 19.31 25.69
CA TYR A 41 -13.66 18.22 24.74
C TYR A 41 -15.07 17.63 24.76
N ASP A 42 -15.65 17.39 23.60
CA ASP A 42 -16.93 16.70 23.48
C ASP A 42 -16.82 15.23 23.94
N ILE A 43 -15.66 14.64 23.75
CA ILE A 43 -15.36 13.25 24.17
C ILE A 43 -13.97 13.20 24.79
N ARG A 44 -13.87 12.60 25.97
CA ARG A 44 -12.61 12.36 26.66
C ARG A 44 -12.34 10.87 26.82
N PHE A 45 -11.14 10.47 26.46
CA PHE A 45 -10.58 9.17 26.79
C PHE A 45 -9.45 9.34 27.79
N ARG A 46 -9.35 8.40 28.74
CA ARG A 46 -8.18 8.27 29.61
C ARG A 46 -7.65 6.85 29.49
N VAL A 47 -6.35 6.73 29.26
CA VAL A 47 -5.64 5.46 29.16
C VAL A 47 -4.60 5.40 30.26
N SER A 48 -4.74 4.42 31.15
CA SER A 48 -3.82 4.16 32.27
C SER A 48 -3.43 2.69 32.30
N ARG A 49 -2.36 2.40 32.99
CA ARG A 49 -1.89 1.04 33.27
C ARG A 49 -1.60 0.93 34.77
N ASP A 50 -2.01 -0.16 35.35
CA ASP A 50 -1.69 -0.60 36.71
C ASP A 50 -1.14 -2.03 36.72
N GLU A 51 -1.05 -2.65 37.90
CA GLU A 51 -0.57 -4.04 38.06
C GLU A 51 -1.53 -5.07 37.44
N GLU A 52 -2.82 -4.76 37.32
CA GLU A 52 -3.85 -5.65 36.76
C GLU A 52 -3.99 -5.54 35.24
N GLY A 53 -3.53 -4.43 34.65
CA GLY A 53 -3.61 -4.25 33.21
C GLY A 53 -3.82 -2.81 32.72
N TYR A 54 -4.45 -2.69 31.56
CA TYR A 54 -4.80 -1.40 30.97
C TYR A 54 -6.24 -1.05 31.26
N THR A 55 -6.47 0.15 31.77
CA THR A 55 -7.79 0.71 31.98
C THR A 55 -8.02 1.85 30.99
N ILE A 56 -9.11 1.79 30.25
CA ILE A 56 -9.52 2.82 29.31
C ILE A 56 -10.87 3.35 29.77
N SER A 57 -10.97 4.63 30.05
CA SER A 57 -12.26 5.29 30.32
C SER A 57 -12.67 6.19 29.15
N TYR A 58 -13.97 6.23 28.91
CA TYR A 58 -14.66 7.04 27.90
C TYR A 58 -15.70 7.90 28.61
N ASP A 59 -15.77 9.19 28.25
CA ASP A 59 -16.73 10.14 28.77
C ASP A 59 -17.12 11.11 27.64
N ASN A 60 -18.41 11.18 27.31
CA ASN A 60 -18.96 12.12 26.33
C ASN A 60 -19.92 13.13 26.96
N GLY A 61 -19.87 13.30 28.29
CA GLY A 61 -20.77 14.18 29.04
C GLY A 61 -22.14 13.59 29.32
N ILE A 62 -22.57 12.57 28.59
CA ILE A 62 -23.86 11.89 28.73
C ILE A 62 -23.66 10.48 29.30
N GLU A 63 -22.66 9.76 28.79
CA GLU A 63 -22.35 8.38 29.15
C GLU A 63 -20.89 8.24 29.53
N LYS A 64 -20.62 7.41 30.58
CA LYS A 64 -19.28 7.02 30.97
C LYS A 64 -19.14 5.50 30.85
N LYS A 65 -18.06 5.07 30.23
CA LYS A 65 -17.71 3.66 30.08
C LYS A 65 -16.27 3.41 30.53
N THR A 66 -16.01 2.21 31.02
CA THR A 66 -14.65 1.75 31.34
C THR A 66 -14.45 0.38 30.74
N ALA A 67 -13.31 0.15 30.14
CA ALA A 67 -12.89 -1.13 29.60
C ALA A 67 -11.52 -1.52 30.19
N HIS A 68 -11.32 -2.81 30.43
CA HIS A 68 -10.08 -3.34 30.98
C HIS A 68 -9.45 -4.33 29.98
N GLY A 69 -8.15 -4.15 29.73
CA GLY A 69 -7.33 -5.10 28.98
C GLY A 69 -6.36 -5.78 29.94
N ALA A 70 -6.53 -7.08 30.18
CA ALA A 70 -5.63 -7.82 31.06
C ALA A 70 -4.19 -7.85 30.53
N VAL A 71 -3.22 -7.65 31.41
CA VAL A 71 -1.79 -7.82 31.10
C VAL A 71 -1.45 -9.30 31.27
N THR A 72 -0.84 -9.88 30.24
CA THR A 72 -0.11 -11.14 30.42
C THR A 72 1.27 -10.78 30.97
N GLU A 73 1.52 -11.05 32.23
CA GLU A 73 2.86 -10.98 32.80
C GLU A 73 3.74 -12.00 32.07
N GLY A 74 4.81 -11.53 31.43
CA GLY A 74 5.98 -12.37 31.29
C GLY A 74 6.42 -12.69 32.73
N GLN A 75 6.45 -13.96 33.13
CA GLN A 75 6.74 -14.39 34.47
C GLN A 75 7.96 -13.67 35.02
N SER A 76 7.74 -12.66 35.85
CA SER A 76 8.72 -12.19 36.80
C SER A 76 8.47 -12.97 38.09
N SER A 77 8.88 -14.25 38.13
CA SER A 77 9.10 -14.94 39.39
C SER A 77 10.30 -14.26 40.04
N GLY A 78 10.05 -13.58 41.16
CA GLY A 78 11.12 -13.05 42.00
C GLY A 78 12.08 -14.15 42.42
N GLU A 79 13.29 -13.95 42.03
CA GLU A 79 14.54 -14.23 42.69
C GLU A 79 15.66 -14.04 41.67
N ALA A 80 16.62 -13.22 42.00
CA ALA A 80 17.73 -12.84 41.17
C ALA A 80 18.54 -14.07 40.73
N SER A 81 18.40 -14.46 39.46
CA SER A 81 19.43 -15.13 38.72
C SER A 81 19.41 -14.53 37.29
N ASP A 82 20.58 -14.07 36.84
CA ASP A 82 20.85 -13.60 35.48
C ASP A 82 20.53 -14.72 34.43
N ALA A 83 19.27 -14.92 34.14
CA ALA A 83 18.82 -15.71 33.01
C ALA A 83 18.30 -14.75 31.96
N LEU A 84 19.01 -14.70 30.84
CA LEU A 84 18.62 -14.09 29.59
C LEU A 84 17.14 -14.41 29.29
N ILE A 85 16.24 -13.43 29.56
CA ILE A 85 14.89 -13.45 29.03
C ILE A 85 15.09 -13.41 27.51
N SER A 86 14.66 -14.44 26.79
CA SER A 86 14.82 -14.48 25.35
C SER A 86 14.09 -13.27 24.76
N CYS A 87 14.67 -12.66 23.74
CA CYS A 87 14.08 -11.50 23.04
C CYS A 87 12.66 -11.82 22.51
N ASP A 88 12.39 -13.09 22.25
CA ASP A 88 11.13 -13.62 21.77
C ASP A 88 10.00 -13.55 22.80
N ASP A 89 10.28 -13.82 24.08
CA ASP A 89 9.25 -13.81 25.14
C ASP A 89 8.77 -12.38 25.46
N ALA A 90 9.69 -11.40 25.44
CA ALA A 90 9.35 -10.00 25.65
C ALA A 90 8.54 -9.43 24.47
N HIS A 91 8.85 -9.86 23.24
CA HIS A 91 8.12 -9.46 22.04
C HIS A 91 6.70 -10.05 22.02
N ASP A 92 6.54 -11.30 22.45
CA ASP A 92 5.25 -11.99 22.51
C ASP A 92 4.35 -11.38 23.61
N ALA A 93 4.90 -11.08 24.77
CA ALA A 93 4.19 -10.39 25.86
C ALA A 93 3.72 -8.99 25.43
N ARG A 94 4.59 -8.21 24.77
CA ARG A 94 4.21 -6.89 24.23
C ARG A 94 3.10 -6.98 23.19
N ARG A 95 3.12 -7.98 22.32
CA ARG A 95 2.08 -8.21 21.31
C ARG A 95 0.75 -8.55 21.98
N LYS A 96 0.73 -9.47 22.95
CA LYS A 96 -0.47 -9.87 23.71
C LYS A 96 -1.10 -8.67 24.41
N ASN A 97 -0.28 -7.85 25.08
CA ASN A 97 -0.75 -6.64 25.77
C ASN A 97 -1.36 -5.62 24.78
N LYS A 98 -0.72 -5.42 23.63
CA LYS A 98 -1.26 -4.57 22.57
C LYS A 98 -2.63 -5.09 22.05
N ASP A 99 -2.75 -6.38 21.83
CA ASP A 99 -3.99 -6.98 21.33
C ASP A 99 -5.10 -6.89 22.39
N ALA A 100 -4.79 -7.08 23.67
CA ALA A 100 -5.75 -6.95 24.78
C ALA A 100 -6.30 -5.51 24.90
N ILE A 101 -5.44 -4.48 24.89
CA ILE A 101 -5.89 -3.08 24.96
C ILE A 101 -6.74 -2.70 23.74
N LYS A 102 -6.37 -3.14 22.54
CA LYS A 102 -7.12 -2.87 21.33
C LYS A 102 -8.47 -3.58 21.32
N TYR A 103 -8.54 -4.80 21.81
CA TYR A 103 -9.77 -5.56 21.93
C TYR A 103 -10.76 -4.86 22.88
N ALA A 104 -10.31 -4.50 24.08
CA ALA A 104 -11.13 -3.80 25.08
C ALA A 104 -11.63 -2.44 24.56
N LEU A 105 -10.72 -1.66 23.95
CA LEU A 105 -11.05 -0.36 23.35
C LEU A 105 -12.09 -0.51 22.21
N TYR A 106 -11.91 -1.49 21.32
CA TYR A 106 -12.83 -1.73 20.21
C TYR A 106 -14.25 -2.05 20.73
N GLN A 107 -14.38 -2.93 21.69
CA GLN A 107 -15.67 -3.28 22.29
C GLN A 107 -16.37 -2.07 22.91
N MET A 108 -15.61 -1.26 23.65
CA MET A 108 -16.14 -0.03 24.24
C MET A 108 -16.61 0.96 23.17
N LEU A 109 -15.78 1.20 22.14
CA LEU A 109 -16.12 2.10 21.04
C LEU A 109 -17.32 1.61 20.22
N SER A 110 -17.37 0.31 19.91
CA SER A 110 -18.50 -0.29 19.21
C SER A 110 -19.80 -0.13 20.00
N SER A 111 -19.77 -0.38 21.31
CA SER A 111 -20.92 -0.17 22.20
C SER A 111 -21.32 1.30 22.33
N ALA A 112 -20.35 2.23 22.36
CA ALA A 112 -20.63 3.66 22.51
C ALA A 112 -21.15 4.31 21.22
N THR A 113 -20.73 3.82 20.05
CA THR A 113 -21.06 4.44 18.75
C THR A 113 -22.11 3.68 17.96
N GLY A 114 -22.40 2.44 18.34
CA GLY A 114 -23.25 1.52 17.55
C GLY A 114 -22.61 1.07 16.23
N LYS A 115 -21.31 1.35 16.01
CA LYS A 115 -20.59 1.03 14.78
C LYS A 115 -19.71 -0.20 14.93
N THR A 116 -19.52 -0.90 13.82
CA THR A 116 -18.50 -1.95 13.68
C THR A 116 -17.55 -1.58 12.52
N LEU A 117 -16.28 -1.95 12.65
CA LEU A 117 -15.31 -1.76 11.59
C LEU A 117 -15.10 -3.08 10.82
N PRO A 118 -15.02 -3.07 9.48
CA PRO A 118 -14.89 -4.29 8.69
C PRO A 118 -13.67 -5.15 9.07
N TRP A 119 -12.55 -4.49 9.41
CA TRP A 119 -11.31 -5.14 9.85
C TRP A 119 -11.17 -5.24 11.38
N GLY A 120 -12.28 -5.08 12.10
CA GLY A 120 -12.27 -5.15 13.57
C GLY A 120 -11.26 -4.18 14.19
N ASN A 121 -10.52 -4.66 15.17
CA ASN A 121 -9.49 -3.89 15.84
C ASN A 121 -8.13 -3.89 15.11
N LEU A 122 -8.01 -4.49 13.92
CA LEU A 122 -6.80 -4.44 13.12
C LEU A 122 -6.59 -3.04 12.56
N THR A 123 -5.57 -2.34 13.04
CA THR A 123 -5.13 -1.03 12.53
C THR A 123 -3.94 -1.12 11.59
N GLY A 124 -3.37 -2.34 11.42
CA GLY A 124 -2.25 -2.59 10.54
C GLY A 124 -2.60 -2.47 9.05
N ILE A 125 -1.58 -2.19 8.25
CA ILE A 125 -1.74 -1.98 6.80
C ILE A 125 -1.76 -3.28 5.99
N ARG A 126 -1.39 -4.42 6.58
CA ARG A 126 -1.23 -5.72 5.88
C ARG A 126 -1.89 -6.86 6.64
N PRO A 127 -3.23 -6.93 6.64
CA PRO A 127 -3.94 -8.00 7.35
C PRO A 127 -3.72 -9.39 6.72
N VAL A 128 -3.42 -9.47 5.42
CA VAL A 128 -3.12 -10.74 4.73
C VAL A 128 -1.82 -11.36 5.22
N LYS A 129 -0.78 -10.55 5.49
CA LYS A 129 0.51 -11.05 6.03
C LYS A 129 0.33 -11.87 7.33
N MET A 130 -0.65 -11.49 8.15
CA MET A 130 -0.98 -12.26 9.35
C MET A 130 -1.60 -13.63 9.00
N ALA A 131 -2.55 -13.66 8.05
CA ALA A 131 -3.16 -14.90 7.58
C ALA A 131 -2.13 -15.81 6.89
N MET A 132 -1.22 -15.24 6.10
CA MET A 132 -0.11 -15.93 5.45
C MET A 132 0.81 -16.59 6.48
N GLY A 133 1.26 -15.85 7.50
CA GLY A 133 2.10 -16.41 8.56
C GLY A 133 1.45 -17.57 9.32
N MET A 134 0.12 -17.49 9.56
CA MET A 134 -0.63 -18.59 10.15
C MET A 134 -0.73 -19.81 9.21
N LEU A 135 -0.92 -19.60 7.91
CA LEU A 135 -0.89 -20.69 6.91
C LEU A 135 0.48 -21.39 6.85
N GLU A 136 1.55 -20.61 6.88
CA GLU A 136 2.92 -21.12 6.86
C GLU A 136 3.29 -21.88 8.16
N SER A 137 2.66 -21.51 9.29
CA SER A 137 2.78 -22.28 10.54
C SER A 137 1.95 -23.57 10.56
N GLY A 138 1.21 -23.87 9.47
CA GLY A 138 0.41 -25.10 9.32
C GLY A 138 -1.02 -25.01 9.83
N MET A 139 -1.52 -23.83 10.23
CA MET A 139 -2.92 -23.65 10.64
C MET A 139 -3.87 -23.85 9.46
N LYS A 140 -5.00 -24.48 9.72
CA LYS A 140 -6.07 -24.66 8.71
C LYS A 140 -6.85 -23.36 8.47
N ASN A 141 -7.38 -23.18 7.27
CA ASN A 141 -8.16 -22.00 6.91
C ASN A 141 -9.31 -21.71 7.90
N THR A 142 -9.97 -22.73 8.42
CA THR A 142 -11.05 -22.60 9.41
C THR A 142 -10.57 -22.11 10.77
N GLU A 143 -9.37 -22.48 11.17
CA GLU A 143 -8.72 -22.05 12.41
C GLU A 143 -8.28 -20.60 12.30
N ILE A 144 -7.67 -20.22 11.17
CA ILE A 144 -7.28 -18.85 10.85
C ILE A 144 -8.52 -17.94 10.84
N ALA A 145 -9.59 -18.38 10.17
CA ALA A 145 -10.82 -17.60 10.11
C ALA A 145 -11.45 -17.39 11.49
N ARG A 146 -11.46 -18.43 12.33
CA ARG A 146 -11.92 -18.33 13.71
C ARG A 146 -11.06 -17.37 14.51
N TYR A 147 -9.73 -17.51 14.44
CA TYR A 147 -8.78 -16.65 15.15
C TYR A 147 -8.94 -15.17 14.78
N MET A 148 -9.03 -14.84 13.48
CA MET A 148 -9.24 -13.46 13.02
C MET A 148 -10.55 -12.86 13.53
N ARG A 149 -11.63 -13.66 13.59
CA ARG A 149 -12.93 -13.20 14.06
C ARG A 149 -12.99 -13.05 15.58
N GLU A 150 -12.42 -13.96 16.33
CA GLU A 150 -12.51 -13.98 17.80
C GLU A 150 -11.48 -13.03 18.44
N GLN A 151 -10.25 -13.00 17.94
CA GLN A 151 -9.18 -12.18 18.52
C GLN A 151 -9.13 -10.75 17.99
N TYR A 152 -9.43 -10.58 16.69
CA TYR A 152 -9.34 -9.28 16.05
C TYR A 152 -10.70 -8.69 15.65
N LEU A 153 -11.80 -9.38 15.88
CA LEU A 153 -13.16 -8.92 15.61
C LEU A 153 -13.37 -8.54 14.13
N VAL A 154 -12.62 -9.19 13.22
CA VAL A 154 -12.73 -8.99 11.78
C VAL A 154 -14.06 -9.55 11.28
N SER A 155 -14.73 -8.85 10.37
CA SER A 155 -15.99 -9.32 9.79
C SER A 155 -15.81 -10.64 9.04
N PRO A 156 -16.87 -11.45 8.89
CA PRO A 156 -16.81 -12.70 8.13
C PRO A 156 -16.32 -12.51 6.70
N GLU A 157 -16.77 -11.45 6.03
CA GLU A 157 -16.43 -11.12 4.64
C GLU A 157 -14.94 -10.78 4.49
N LYS A 158 -14.41 -9.93 5.39
CA LYS A 158 -13.00 -9.55 5.36
C LYS A 158 -12.07 -10.68 5.80
N THR A 159 -12.56 -11.53 6.70
CA THR A 159 -11.86 -12.77 7.08
C THR A 159 -11.75 -13.72 5.89
N ALA A 160 -12.87 -13.97 5.18
CA ALA A 160 -12.86 -14.78 3.97
C ALA A 160 -11.93 -14.21 2.89
N LEU A 161 -11.99 -12.90 2.67
CA LEU A 161 -11.11 -12.19 1.73
C LEU A 161 -9.63 -12.39 2.08
N ALA A 162 -9.23 -12.17 3.34
CA ALA A 162 -7.85 -12.33 3.77
C ALA A 162 -7.33 -13.76 3.61
N VAL A 163 -8.13 -14.77 3.99
CA VAL A 163 -7.76 -16.18 3.86
C VAL A 163 -7.67 -16.60 2.38
N THR A 164 -8.59 -16.13 1.54
CA THR A 164 -8.57 -16.40 0.09
C THR A 164 -7.29 -15.84 -0.55
N ILE A 165 -6.97 -14.58 -0.25
CA ILE A 165 -5.77 -13.95 -0.77
C ILE A 165 -4.52 -14.67 -0.28
N ALA A 166 -4.39 -14.95 1.02
CA ALA A 166 -3.22 -15.63 1.57
C ALA A 166 -2.96 -16.99 0.94
N ASN A 167 -4.01 -17.79 0.67
CA ASN A 167 -3.86 -19.05 -0.06
C ASN A 167 -3.36 -18.82 -1.50
N ARG A 168 -3.94 -17.83 -2.19
CA ARG A 168 -3.55 -17.52 -3.58
C ARG A 168 -2.12 -16.97 -3.67
N GLU A 169 -1.74 -16.06 -2.77
CA GLU A 169 -0.37 -15.55 -2.67
C GLU A 169 0.64 -16.69 -2.43
N ARG A 170 0.33 -17.61 -1.49
CA ARG A 170 1.18 -18.79 -1.24
C ARG A 170 1.37 -19.64 -2.49
N ASP A 171 0.31 -19.86 -3.26
CA ASP A 171 0.38 -20.68 -4.48
C ASP A 171 1.14 -19.97 -5.60
N ILE A 172 0.99 -18.64 -5.75
CA ILE A 172 1.73 -17.83 -6.72
C ILE A 172 3.22 -17.79 -6.36
N LEU A 173 3.53 -17.58 -5.09
CA LEU A 173 4.91 -17.38 -4.61
C LEU A 173 5.68 -18.68 -4.34
N LYS A 174 5.10 -19.85 -4.58
CA LYS A 174 5.72 -21.16 -4.26
C LYS A 174 7.07 -21.41 -4.91
N ASN A 175 7.34 -20.78 -6.05
CA ASN A 175 8.58 -20.94 -6.82
C ASN A 175 9.59 -19.81 -6.58
N ILE A 176 9.26 -18.83 -5.73
CA ILE A 176 10.15 -17.70 -5.41
C ILE A 176 11.17 -18.15 -4.36
N ASP A 177 12.43 -17.98 -4.67
CA ASP A 177 13.54 -18.19 -3.73
C ASP A 177 13.79 -16.90 -2.94
N TYR A 178 13.16 -16.76 -1.78
CA TYR A 178 13.27 -15.56 -0.96
C TYR A 178 14.67 -15.31 -0.40
N GLU A 179 15.50 -16.34 -0.25
CA GLU A 179 16.83 -16.21 0.32
C GLU A 179 17.85 -15.71 -0.70
N ASN A 180 17.72 -16.14 -1.95
CA ASN A 180 18.66 -15.81 -3.02
C ASN A 180 18.08 -14.81 -4.03
N GLY A 181 16.76 -14.60 -4.01
CA GLY A 181 16.05 -13.74 -4.94
C GLY A 181 15.92 -12.29 -4.48
N TYR A 182 15.64 -11.41 -5.44
CA TYR A 182 15.29 -10.01 -5.20
C TYR A 182 14.41 -9.48 -6.33
N SER A 183 13.74 -8.38 -6.05
CA SER A 183 12.98 -7.58 -7.02
C SER A 183 13.69 -6.28 -7.33
N LEU A 184 13.58 -5.80 -8.56
CA LEU A 184 14.08 -4.50 -8.99
C LEU A 184 12.91 -3.54 -9.19
N TYR A 185 12.95 -2.38 -8.54
CA TYR A 185 12.08 -1.26 -8.80
C TYR A 185 12.84 -0.14 -9.49
N VAL A 186 12.28 0.42 -10.56
CA VAL A 186 12.88 1.53 -11.31
C VAL A 186 11.89 2.69 -11.35
N GLY A 187 12.24 3.79 -10.68
CA GLY A 187 11.38 4.95 -10.55
C GLY A 187 11.59 5.97 -11.67
N ILE A 188 10.51 6.34 -12.37
CA ILE A 188 10.46 7.47 -13.31
C ILE A 188 9.58 8.55 -12.67
N PRO A 189 10.15 9.66 -12.18
CA PRO A 189 9.42 10.61 -11.36
C PRO A 189 8.58 11.62 -12.15
N PHE A 190 8.60 11.56 -13.47
CA PHE A 190 7.89 12.51 -14.33
C PHE A 190 6.44 12.11 -14.56
N CYS A 191 5.53 13.11 -14.59
CA CYS A 191 4.11 12.95 -14.89
C CYS A 191 3.67 14.02 -15.89
N PRO A 192 2.64 13.75 -16.73
CA PRO A 192 2.06 14.81 -17.59
C PRO A 192 1.50 15.98 -16.78
N SER A 193 0.81 15.68 -15.67
CA SER A 193 0.28 16.65 -14.69
C SER A 193 0.21 16.00 -13.30
N ILE A 194 0.09 16.83 -12.24
CA ILE A 194 -0.06 16.33 -10.86
C ILE A 194 -1.55 16.17 -10.54
N CYS A 195 -1.97 14.93 -10.27
CA CYS A 195 -3.33 14.63 -9.86
C CYS A 195 -3.63 15.15 -8.45
N LEU A 196 -4.89 15.51 -8.20
CA LEU A 196 -5.36 16.09 -6.95
C LEU A 196 -5.08 15.21 -5.70
N TYR A 197 -5.25 13.90 -5.85
CA TYR A 197 -5.10 12.90 -4.78
C TYR A 197 -3.66 12.40 -4.62
N CYS A 198 -2.76 12.69 -5.57
CA CYS A 198 -1.43 12.12 -5.58
C CYS A 198 -0.55 12.69 -4.47
N SER A 199 0.12 11.80 -3.76
CA SER A 199 1.08 12.12 -2.70
C SER A 199 2.51 11.68 -3.01
N PHE A 200 2.74 11.10 -4.18
CA PHE A 200 4.08 10.73 -4.64
C PHE A 200 4.88 11.96 -5.07
N SER A 201 6.20 11.86 -4.95
CA SER A 201 7.09 12.87 -5.52
C SER A 201 7.02 12.78 -7.03
N SER A 202 6.21 13.64 -7.64
CA SER A 202 6.01 13.69 -9.08
C SER A 202 6.32 15.08 -9.63
N TYR A 203 6.92 15.09 -10.81
CA TYR A 203 7.45 16.28 -11.46
C TYR A 203 6.73 16.49 -12.80
N PRO A 204 5.99 17.61 -13.00
CA PRO A 204 5.32 17.90 -14.26
C PRO A 204 6.30 17.97 -15.41
N LEU A 205 6.11 17.11 -16.42
CA LEU A 205 7.05 16.97 -17.55
C LEU A 205 7.30 18.30 -18.28
N GLU A 206 6.29 19.14 -18.41
CA GLU A 206 6.40 20.45 -19.06
C GLU A 206 7.54 21.30 -18.51
N ARG A 207 7.72 21.29 -17.18
CA ARG A 207 8.76 22.05 -16.48
C ARG A 207 10.09 21.31 -16.36
N TRP A 208 10.06 19.97 -16.43
CA TRP A 208 11.19 19.12 -16.11
C TRP A 208 11.79 18.39 -17.32
N ARG A 209 11.21 18.58 -18.53
CA ARG A 209 11.66 17.94 -19.78
C ARG A 209 13.18 18.08 -20.02
N LYS A 210 13.76 19.22 -19.71
CA LYS A 210 15.21 19.48 -19.89
C LYS A 210 16.13 18.62 -19.02
N TYR A 211 15.60 18.01 -17.97
CA TYR A 211 16.37 17.15 -17.06
C TYR A 211 16.20 15.65 -17.35
N VAL A 212 15.37 15.27 -18.32
CA VAL A 212 15.04 13.85 -18.57
C VAL A 212 16.27 13.09 -19.02
N GLU A 213 17.08 13.65 -19.93
CA GLU A 213 18.31 12.99 -20.41
C GLU A 213 19.34 12.83 -19.29
N ASP A 214 19.63 13.90 -18.56
CA ASP A 214 20.55 13.84 -17.41
C ASP A 214 20.07 12.87 -16.34
N TYR A 215 18.76 12.78 -16.15
CA TYR A 215 18.16 11.81 -15.24
C TYR A 215 18.37 10.36 -15.70
N LEU A 216 18.15 10.10 -16.99
CA LEU A 216 18.39 8.78 -17.57
C LEU A 216 19.87 8.39 -17.51
N ASP A 217 20.79 9.32 -17.75
CA ASP A 217 22.24 9.08 -17.60
C ASP A 217 22.60 8.67 -16.17
N ALA A 218 22.07 9.39 -15.17
CA ALA A 218 22.27 9.06 -13.77
C ALA A 218 21.63 7.71 -13.40
N LEU A 219 20.42 7.45 -13.87
CA LEU A 219 19.70 6.21 -13.60
C LEU A 219 20.41 4.99 -14.22
N ILE A 220 20.91 5.09 -15.46
CA ILE A 220 21.67 4.03 -16.11
C ILE A 220 22.98 3.76 -15.36
N LYS A 221 23.66 4.80 -14.88
CA LYS A 221 24.85 4.64 -14.02
C LYS A 221 24.51 3.87 -12.74
N GLU A 222 23.35 4.12 -12.12
CA GLU A 222 22.87 3.40 -10.95
C GLU A 222 22.55 1.93 -11.30
N ILE A 223 21.87 1.68 -12.43
CA ILE A 223 21.57 0.34 -12.98
C ILE A 223 22.87 -0.48 -13.10
N GLN A 224 23.90 0.08 -13.77
CA GLN A 224 25.20 -0.58 -13.97
C GLN A 224 25.91 -0.90 -12.64
N ALA A 225 25.84 0.00 -11.67
CA ALA A 225 26.49 -0.20 -10.38
C ALA A 225 25.77 -1.29 -9.57
N VAL A 226 24.43 -1.25 -9.52
CA VAL A 226 23.62 -2.21 -8.77
C VAL A 226 23.68 -3.61 -9.38
N SER A 227 23.69 -3.75 -10.71
CA SER A 227 23.81 -5.04 -11.36
C SER A 227 25.08 -5.79 -10.94
N LYS A 228 26.20 -5.07 -10.77
CA LYS A 228 27.46 -5.65 -10.29
C LYS A 228 27.38 -6.09 -8.83
N MET A 229 26.66 -5.32 -7.97
CA MET A 229 26.46 -5.67 -6.57
C MET A 229 25.58 -6.91 -6.41
N MET A 230 24.59 -7.09 -7.28
CA MET A 230 23.60 -8.17 -7.23
C MET A 230 23.91 -9.36 -8.13
N LYS A 231 25.10 -9.43 -8.72
CA LYS A 231 25.49 -10.42 -9.74
C LYS A 231 25.23 -11.89 -9.36
N ASN A 232 25.34 -12.23 -8.08
CA ASN A 232 25.20 -13.61 -7.59
C ASN A 232 23.80 -13.90 -7.01
N ARG A 233 22.83 -13.04 -7.26
CA ARG A 233 21.46 -13.15 -6.76
C ARG A 233 20.48 -13.30 -7.92
N LYS A 234 19.40 -14.06 -7.72
CA LYS A 234 18.34 -14.25 -8.71
C LYS A 234 17.44 -13.02 -8.78
N LEU A 235 17.29 -12.43 -9.95
CA LEU A 235 16.28 -11.40 -10.19
C LEU A 235 14.95 -12.07 -10.51
N ASP A 236 13.94 -11.90 -9.66
CA ASP A 236 12.61 -12.49 -9.86
C ASP A 236 11.65 -11.54 -10.58
N THR A 237 11.64 -10.26 -10.23
CA THR A 237 10.73 -9.29 -10.87
C THR A 237 11.40 -7.96 -11.15
N VAL A 238 10.95 -7.29 -12.23
CA VAL A 238 11.27 -5.91 -12.57
C VAL A 238 9.97 -5.09 -12.63
N TYR A 239 9.95 -3.98 -11.94
CA TYR A 239 8.81 -3.06 -11.93
C TYR A 239 9.24 -1.63 -12.20
N ILE A 240 8.80 -1.07 -13.32
CA ILE A 240 9.06 0.33 -13.69
C ILE A 240 7.81 1.15 -13.41
N GLY A 241 7.91 2.09 -12.47
CA GLY A 241 6.77 2.89 -12.02
C GLY A 241 7.19 4.26 -11.50
N GLY A 242 6.40 4.79 -10.55
CA GLY A 242 6.69 6.06 -9.85
C GLY A 242 5.75 7.18 -10.22
N GLY A 243 6.13 8.04 -11.16
CA GLY A 243 5.24 9.02 -11.77
C GLY A 243 4.47 8.38 -12.93
N THR A 244 5.04 8.46 -14.12
CA THR A 244 4.46 7.85 -15.33
C THR A 244 5.60 7.50 -16.29
N PRO A 245 6.04 6.25 -16.37
CA PRO A 245 7.13 5.84 -17.26
C PRO A 245 6.92 6.20 -18.74
N THR A 246 5.68 6.19 -19.23
CA THR A 246 5.34 6.58 -20.60
C THR A 246 5.39 8.09 -20.88
N THR A 247 5.85 8.90 -19.91
CA THR A 247 6.30 10.28 -20.20
C THR A 247 7.60 10.32 -20.98
N LEU A 248 8.37 9.24 -20.94
CA LEU A 248 9.55 9.06 -21.77
C LEU A 248 9.16 8.88 -23.24
N GLU A 249 9.99 9.40 -24.14
CA GLU A 249 9.82 9.22 -25.58
C GLU A 249 10.26 7.79 -26.00
N PRO A 250 9.88 7.29 -27.18
CA PRO A 250 10.18 5.91 -27.60
C PRO A 250 11.67 5.54 -27.49
N ASP A 251 12.57 6.41 -27.91
CA ASP A 251 14.02 6.16 -27.85
C ASP A 251 14.56 6.19 -26.41
N GLN A 252 13.96 7.01 -25.55
CA GLN A 252 14.28 7.05 -24.11
C GLN A 252 13.82 5.77 -23.40
N LEU A 253 12.64 5.24 -23.78
CA LEU A 253 12.15 3.93 -23.32
C LEU A 253 13.08 2.80 -23.75
N ARG A 254 13.47 2.76 -25.05
CA ARG A 254 14.45 1.79 -25.57
C ARG A 254 15.77 1.86 -24.82
N ARG A 255 16.26 3.07 -24.56
CA ARG A 255 17.50 3.30 -23.82
C ARG A 255 17.44 2.77 -22.39
N LEU A 256 16.34 3.03 -21.68
CA LEU A 256 16.13 2.56 -20.32
C LEU A 256 15.97 1.04 -20.26
N LEU A 257 15.05 0.49 -21.06
CA LEU A 257 14.76 -0.95 -21.10
C LEU A 257 15.97 -1.74 -21.61
N GLY A 258 16.67 -1.21 -22.61
CA GLY A 258 17.92 -1.78 -23.12
C GLY A 258 18.99 -1.87 -22.04
N ALA A 259 19.18 -0.80 -21.25
CA ALA A 259 20.11 -0.83 -20.13
C ALA A 259 19.72 -1.87 -19.06
N ILE A 260 18.42 -2.00 -18.74
CA ILE A 260 17.98 -3.03 -17.78
C ILE A 260 18.28 -4.43 -18.31
N THR A 261 17.92 -4.73 -19.55
CA THR A 261 18.13 -6.07 -20.14
C THR A 261 19.59 -6.38 -20.47
N GLU A 262 20.43 -5.35 -20.67
CA GLU A 262 21.89 -5.54 -20.86
C GLU A 262 22.59 -5.91 -19.54
N TYR A 263 22.20 -5.27 -18.43
CA TYR A 263 22.92 -5.42 -17.17
C TYR A 263 22.33 -6.43 -16.21
N PHE A 264 21.04 -6.78 -16.35
CA PHE A 264 20.39 -7.79 -15.51
C PHE A 264 19.92 -9.00 -16.32
N PRO A 265 19.99 -10.22 -15.74
CA PRO A 265 19.47 -11.43 -16.39
C PRO A 265 17.94 -11.38 -16.41
N CYS A 266 17.35 -11.11 -17.57
CA CYS A 266 15.91 -10.97 -17.72
C CYS A 266 15.22 -12.19 -18.35
N GLU A 267 15.95 -13.28 -18.61
CA GLU A 267 15.44 -14.47 -19.31
C GLU A 267 14.52 -15.34 -18.43
N GLU A 268 14.73 -15.30 -17.13
CA GLU A 268 14.00 -16.12 -16.15
C GLU A 268 13.13 -15.28 -15.19
N LEU A 269 12.72 -14.07 -15.62
CA LEU A 269 11.86 -13.23 -14.81
C LEU A 269 10.46 -13.81 -14.67
N GLU A 270 9.97 -13.84 -13.45
CA GLU A 270 8.55 -14.15 -13.16
C GLU A 270 7.62 -13.01 -13.61
N GLU A 271 8.10 -11.75 -13.57
CA GLU A 271 7.35 -10.57 -14.00
C GLU A 271 8.27 -9.43 -14.42
N PHE A 272 7.94 -8.80 -15.56
CA PHE A 272 8.49 -7.51 -15.94
C PHE A 272 7.33 -6.54 -16.24
N THR A 273 7.05 -5.65 -15.29
CA THR A 273 5.95 -4.67 -15.39
C THR A 273 6.45 -3.28 -15.75
N VAL A 274 5.73 -2.62 -16.65
CA VAL A 274 5.86 -1.17 -16.95
C VAL A 274 4.53 -0.48 -16.72
N GLU A 275 4.51 0.51 -15.80
CA GLU A 275 3.34 1.37 -15.63
C GLU A 275 3.20 2.31 -16.84
N ALA A 276 2.24 2.05 -17.72
CA ALA A 276 1.83 3.01 -18.72
C ALA A 276 0.84 4.05 -18.15
N GLY A 277 0.38 3.86 -16.98
CA GLY A 277 -0.36 4.63 -15.98
C GLY A 277 -1.32 5.73 -16.46
N ARG A 278 -0.90 6.59 -17.36
CA ARG A 278 -1.64 7.77 -17.85
C ARG A 278 -2.01 7.66 -19.32
N PRO A 279 -3.30 7.52 -19.68
CA PRO A 279 -3.74 7.44 -21.09
C PRO A 279 -3.21 8.56 -21.99
N ASP A 280 -3.11 9.79 -21.46
CA ASP A 280 -2.59 10.95 -22.20
C ASP A 280 -1.07 10.91 -22.48
N SER A 281 -0.37 9.91 -21.99
CA SER A 281 1.06 9.68 -22.26
C SER A 281 1.34 8.46 -23.14
N ILE A 282 0.30 7.70 -23.51
CA ILE A 282 0.40 6.45 -24.26
C ILE A 282 0.28 6.76 -25.76
N THR A 283 1.21 6.23 -26.57
CA THR A 283 1.13 6.17 -28.04
C THR A 283 1.51 4.78 -28.52
N LEU A 284 1.11 4.42 -29.74
CA LEU A 284 1.43 3.11 -30.31
C LEU A 284 2.96 2.91 -30.40
N GLU A 285 3.70 3.94 -30.80
CA GLU A 285 5.16 3.89 -30.92
C GLU A 285 5.84 3.62 -29.57
N LYS A 286 5.34 4.19 -28.47
CA LYS A 286 5.83 3.92 -27.12
C LYS A 286 5.54 2.49 -26.68
N LEU A 287 4.33 2.00 -26.96
CA LEU A 287 3.95 0.63 -26.65
C LEU A 287 4.78 -0.37 -27.45
N GLN A 288 5.03 -0.10 -28.74
CA GLN A 288 5.91 -0.90 -29.58
C GLN A 288 7.35 -0.90 -29.05
N ALA A 289 7.88 0.27 -28.67
CA ALA A 289 9.20 0.37 -28.03
C ALA A 289 9.32 -0.45 -26.74
N ILE A 290 8.27 -0.49 -25.92
CA ILE A 290 8.23 -1.34 -24.71
C ILE A 290 8.18 -2.82 -25.11
N ARG A 291 7.45 -3.17 -26.17
CA ARG A 291 7.26 -4.56 -26.63
C ARG A 291 8.51 -5.19 -27.27
N GLU A 292 9.50 -4.38 -27.63
CA GLU A 292 10.82 -4.86 -28.09
C GLU A 292 11.59 -5.60 -26.96
N PHE A 293 11.16 -5.47 -25.70
CA PHE A 293 11.79 -6.03 -24.51
C PHE A 293 10.88 -7.09 -23.85
N PRO A 294 11.39 -7.94 -22.95
CA PRO A 294 10.61 -9.02 -22.32
C PRO A 294 9.62 -8.53 -21.27
N VAL A 295 8.93 -7.41 -21.55
CA VAL A 295 7.90 -6.86 -20.67
C VAL A 295 6.66 -7.75 -20.74
N THR A 296 6.28 -8.33 -19.61
CA THR A 296 5.16 -9.28 -19.50
C THR A 296 3.85 -8.62 -19.10
N ARG A 297 3.90 -7.43 -18.49
CA ARG A 297 2.72 -6.76 -17.93
C ARG A 297 2.83 -5.25 -18.06
N ILE A 298 1.72 -4.61 -18.40
CA ILE A 298 1.58 -3.15 -18.35
C ILE A 298 0.35 -2.73 -17.55
N SER A 299 0.27 -1.46 -17.18
CA SER A 299 -0.96 -0.90 -16.61
C SER A 299 -1.46 0.30 -17.39
N VAL A 300 -2.79 0.36 -17.63
CA VAL A 300 -3.50 1.52 -18.20
C VAL A 300 -4.51 1.98 -17.16
N ASN A 301 -4.25 3.12 -16.49
CA ASN A 301 -4.94 3.47 -15.25
C ASN A 301 -5.97 4.59 -15.45
N PRO A 302 -7.28 4.28 -15.65
CA PRO A 302 -8.32 5.30 -15.78
C PRO A 302 -8.55 6.06 -14.46
N GLN A 303 -8.52 5.38 -13.33
CA GLN A 303 -8.99 5.77 -12.01
C GLN A 303 -10.51 5.86 -11.91
N THR A 304 -11.17 6.43 -12.91
CA THR A 304 -12.62 6.48 -13.13
C THR A 304 -12.91 6.61 -14.63
N MET A 305 -14.11 6.22 -15.04
CA MET A 305 -14.63 6.42 -16.39
C MET A 305 -15.72 7.52 -16.43
N ASN A 306 -15.72 8.43 -15.46
CA ASN A 306 -16.58 9.61 -15.42
C ASN A 306 -15.77 10.86 -15.77
N GLN A 307 -16.05 11.49 -16.91
CA GLN A 307 -15.29 12.65 -17.40
C GLN A 307 -15.26 13.80 -16.41
N GLU A 308 -16.40 14.13 -15.81
CA GLU A 308 -16.51 15.19 -14.81
C GLU A 308 -15.54 14.96 -13.63
N THR A 309 -15.45 13.72 -13.16
CA THR A 309 -14.54 13.36 -12.07
C THR A 309 -13.07 13.44 -12.51
N LEU A 310 -12.74 13.02 -13.72
CA LEU A 310 -11.38 13.17 -14.28
C LEU A 310 -10.94 14.63 -14.29
N ASP A 311 -11.83 15.54 -14.68
CA ASP A 311 -11.56 16.97 -14.69
C ASP A 311 -11.33 17.52 -13.27
N ILE A 312 -12.16 17.12 -12.30
CA ILE A 312 -12.03 17.51 -10.89
C ILE A 312 -10.68 17.05 -10.31
N ILE A 313 -10.28 15.80 -10.57
CA ILE A 313 -9.02 15.26 -10.02
C ILE A 313 -7.77 15.68 -10.79
N GLY A 314 -7.92 16.54 -11.81
CA GLY A 314 -6.82 17.12 -12.58
C GLY A 314 -6.15 16.14 -13.55
N ARG A 315 -6.89 15.12 -14.01
CA ARG A 315 -6.50 14.26 -15.11
C ARG A 315 -7.01 14.84 -16.42
N ARG A 316 -6.08 15.24 -17.30
CA ARG A 316 -6.41 16.00 -18.52
C ARG A 316 -6.76 15.13 -19.73
N HIS A 317 -6.92 13.83 -19.55
CA HIS A 317 -7.35 12.92 -20.61
C HIS A 317 -8.86 12.70 -20.58
N THR A 318 -9.42 12.26 -21.68
CA THR A 318 -10.82 11.88 -21.79
C THR A 318 -11.02 10.38 -21.55
N VAL A 319 -12.27 10.00 -21.26
CA VAL A 319 -12.67 8.58 -21.19
C VAL A 319 -12.36 7.87 -22.50
N GLU A 320 -12.60 8.52 -23.64
CA GLU A 320 -12.31 7.97 -24.96
C GLU A 320 -10.82 7.74 -25.19
N GLN A 321 -9.96 8.64 -24.70
CA GLN A 321 -8.51 8.41 -24.73
C GLN A 321 -8.09 7.21 -23.91
N THR A 322 -8.77 6.94 -22.79
CA THR A 322 -8.53 5.73 -21.98
C THR A 322 -8.87 4.46 -22.76
N LYS A 323 -10.04 4.42 -23.43
CA LYS A 323 -10.46 3.30 -24.26
C LYS A 323 -9.48 3.08 -25.41
N ASN A 324 -9.11 4.15 -26.09
CA ASN A 324 -8.15 4.09 -27.19
C ASN A 324 -6.77 3.59 -26.73
N ALA A 325 -6.25 4.10 -25.60
CA ALA A 325 -4.97 3.65 -25.04
C ALA A 325 -4.99 2.14 -24.69
N PHE A 326 -6.10 1.63 -24.19
CA PHE A 326 -6.27 0.21 -23.92
C PHE A 326 -6.27 -0.62 -25.23
N HIS A 327 -6.98 -0.18 -26.26
CA HIS A 327 -6.99 -0.85 -27.56
C HIS A 327 -5.62 -0.83 -28.23
N LEU A 328 -4.90 0.30 -28.19
CA LEU A 328 -3.52 0.38 -28.68
C LEU A 328 -2.58 -0.59 -27.94
N ALA A 329 -2.79 -0.78 -26.63
CA ALA A 329 -2.01 -1.75 -25.88
C ALA A 329 -2.29 -3.19 -26.34
N ARG A 330 -3.54 -3.55 -26.60
CA ARG A 330 -3.89 -4.85 -27.18
C ARG A 330 -3.33 -5.00 -28.60
N GLU A 331 -3.42 -3.96 -29.45
CA GLU A 331 -2.85 -3.92 -30.80
C GLU A 331 -1.32 -4.13 -30.77
N ALA A 332 -0.62 -3.53 -29.80
CA ALA A 332 0.81 -3.74 -29.60
C ALA A 332 1.17 -5.16 -29.08
N GLY A 333 0.17 -6.01 -28.81
CA GLY A 333 0.36 -7.40 -28.42
C GLY A 333 0.52 -7.65 -26.92
N PHE A 334 0.07 -6.72 -26.06
CA PHE A 334 0.02 -6.97 -24.62
C PHE A 334 -1.22 -7.79 -24.24
N ASP A 335 -0.99 -8.89 -23.55
CA ASP A 335 -2.00 -9.85 -23.08
C ASP A 335 -2.10 -9.92 -21.54
N ASN A 336 -1.39 -9.02 -20.84
CA ASN A 336 -1.51 -8.82 -19.38
C ASN A 336 -1.57 -7.32 -19.09
N ILE A 337 -2.79 -6.77 -19.13
CA ILE A 337 -3.07 -5.35 -18.92
C ILE A 337 -3.85 -5.17 -17.63
N ASN A 338 -3.27 -4.44 -16.69
CA ASN A 338 -3.95 -4.02 -15.46
C ASN A 338 -4.63 -2.66 -15.65
N MET A 339 -5.78 -2.48 -15.00
CA MET A 339 -6.42 -1.17 -14.85
C MET A 339 -6.58 -0.82 -13.38
N ASP A 340 -6.16 0.40 -13.00
CA ASP A 340 -6.36 0.89 -11.62
C ASP A 340 -7.59 1.78 -11.56
N LEU A 341 -8.42 1.54 -10.54
CA LEU A 341 -9.57 2.36 -10.18
C LEU A 341 -9.40 2.94 -8.78
N ILE A 342 -10.03 4.10 -8.54
CA ILE A 342 -10.12 4.69 -7.21
C ILE A 342 -11.60 4.88 -6.87
N VAL A 343 -12.04 4.29 -5.76
CA VAL A 343 -13.36 4.53 -5.18
C VAL A 343 -13.28 5.57 -4.07
N GLY A 344 -14.35 6.36 -3.91
CA GLY A 344 -14.38 7.48 -2.97
C GLY A 344 -13.80 8.78 -3.55
N LEU A 345 -13.73 8.92 -4.86
CA LEU A 345 -13.34 10.17 -5.53
C LEU A 345 -14.37 11.29 -5.29
N PRO A 346 -13.96 12.58 -5.40
CA PRO A 346 -14.87 13.70 -5.20
C PRO A 346 -16.06 13.66 -6.16
N GLY A 347 -17.27 13.71 -5.59
CA GLY A 347 -18.52 13.78 -6.37
C GLY A 347 -18.93 12.44 -7.00
N GLU A 348 -18.32 11.33 -6.60
CA GLU A 348 -18.74 9.99 -7.01
C GLU A 348 -19.58 9.29 -5.94
N ASP A 349 -20.67 8.70 -6.38
CA ASP A 349 -21.57 7.81 -5.67
C ASP A 349 -21.50 6.39 -6.27
N ILE A 350 -22.32 5.49 -5.76
CA ILE A 350 -22.39 4.10 -6.24
C ILE A 350 -22.77 4.01 -7.73
N THR A 351 -23.57 4.95 -8.26
CA THR A 351 -24.01 4.95 -9.66
C THR A 351 -22.85 5.27 -10.59
N LYS A 352 -22.02 6.27 -10.25
CA LYS A 352 -20.81 6.61 -11.00
C LYS A 352 -19.75 5.50 -10.92
N VAL A 353 -19.64 4.83 -9.76
CA VAL A 353 -18.76 3.66 -9.62
C VAL A 353 -19.26 2.51 -10.49
N GLN A 354 -20.57 2.23 -10.50
CA GLN A 354 -21.15 1.20 -11.37
C GLN A 354 -20.85 1.51 -12.85
N HIS A 355 -21.07 2.75 -13.30
CA HIS A 355 -20.74 3.15 -14.66
C HIS A 355 -19.26 2.89 -15.00
N THR A 356 -18.34 3.26 -14.11
CA THR A 356 -16.91 2.98 -14.29
C THR A 356 -16.62 1.49 -14.43
N LEU A 357 -17.24 0.67 -13.60
CA LEU A 357 -17.07 -0.79 -13.63
C LEU A 357 -17.63 -1.42 -14.91
N ASP A 358 -18.78 -0.94 -15.40
CA ASP A 358 -19.38 -1.41 -16.66
C ASP A 358 -18.48 -1.09 -17.86
N GLU A 359 -17.93 0.12 -17.91
CA GLU A 359 -17.00 0.54 -18.96
C GLU A 359 -15.69 -0.28 -18.94
N VAL A 360 -15.13 -0.51 -17.74
CA VAL A 360 -13.92 -1.33 -17.59
C VAL A 360 -14.18 -2.79 -17.93
N LYS A 361 -15.34 -3.33 -17.53
CA LYS A 361 -15.75 -4.69 -17.89
C LYS A 361 -15.88 -4.86 -19.41
N ALA A 362 -16.40 -3.85 -20.09
CA ALA A 362 -16.51 -3.86 -21.55
C ALA A 362 -15.16 -3.86 -22.27
N LEU A 363 -14.12 -3.23 -21.68
CA LEU A 363 -12.75 -3.27 -22.19
C LEU A 363 -12.07 -4.63 -21.98
N GLY A 364 -12.39 -5.36 -20.93
CA GLY A 364 -11.84 -6.68 -20.63
C GLY A 364 -10.34 -6.68 -20.29
N PRO A 365 -9.89 -5.96 -19.23
CA PRO A 365 -8.52 -6.09 -18.75
C PRO A 365 -8.26 -7.46 -18.11
N ASP A 366 -7.00 -7.87 -17.99
CA ASP A 366 -6.60 -9.14 -17.41
C ASP A 366 -6.45 -9.06 -15.87
N SER A 367 -6.32 -7.84 -15.35
CA SER A 367 -6.29 -7.57 -13.93
C SER A 367 -6.86 -6.18 -13.61
N LEU A 368 -7.37 -6.04 -12.39
CA LEU A 368 -8.00 -4.83 -11.88
C LEU A 368 -7.48 -4.53 -10.49
N THR A 369 -7.03 -3.30 -10.24
CA THR A 369 -6.71 -2.85 -8.89
C THR A 369 -7.71 -1.78 -8.45
N VAL A 370 -8.40 -2.02 -7.35
CA VAL A 370 -9.34 -1.08 -6.75
C VAL A 370 -8.71 -0.44 -5.52
N HIS A 371 -8.49 0.86 -5.61
CA HIS A 371 -7.97 1.67 -4.52
C HIS A 371 -9.11 2.39 -3.81
N SER A 372 -9.13 2.33 -2.48
CA SER A 372 -9.94 3.24 -1.68
C SER A 372 -9.18 4.55 -1.46
N LEU A 373 -9.79 5.68 -1.75
CA LEU A 373 -9.14 6.98 -1.63
C LEU A 373 -8.59 7.20 -0.22
N ALA A 374 -7.29 7.47 -0.13
CA ALA A 374 -6.61 7.85 1.10
C ALA A 374 -6.07 9.28 0.97
N VAL A 375 -6.62 10.21 1.75
CA VAL A 375 -6.18 11.61 1.70
C VAL A 375 -4.93 11.79 2.57
N LYS A 376 -3.77 11.87 1.93
CA LYS A 376 -2.48 12.09 2.60
C LYS A 376 -2.17 13.57 2.76
N ARG A 377 -1.31 13.91 3.74
CA ARG A 377 -0.94 15.31 4.03
C ARG A 377 -0.38 16.06 2.83
N ALA A 378 0.43 15.41 2.00
CA ALA A 378 1.06 16.00 0.83
C ALA A 378 0.16 16.07 -0.41
N ALA A 379 -1.00 15.43 -0.41
CA ALA A 379 -1.93 15.49 -1.53
C ALA A 379 -2.57 16.88 -1.64
N ARG A 380 -2.70 17.38 -2.88
CA ARG A 380 -3.35 18.69 -3.14
C ARG A 380 -4.80 18.72 -2.61
N LEU A 381 -5.49 17.59 -2.63
CA LEU A 381 -6.83 17.45 -2.05
C LEU A 381 -6.86 17.80 -0.56
N ASN A 382 -5.79 17.53 0.19
CA ASN A 382 -5.69 17.93 1.59
C ASN A 382 -5.20 19.37 1.75
N ILE A 383 -4.28 19.82 0.90
CA ILE A 383 -3.73 21.20 0.94
C ILE A 383 -4.83 22.23 0.63
N PHE A 384 -5.70 21.92 -0.34
CA PHE A 384 -6.81 22.78 -0.79
C PHE A 384 -8.17 22.28 -0.29
N ARG A 385 -8.20 21.64 0.88
CA ARG A 385 -9.40 20.98 1.43
C ARG A 385 -10.65 21.88 1.41
N ASP A 386 -10.47 23.16 1.67
CA ASP A 386 -11.58 24.13 1.74
C ASP A 386 -12.31 24.30 0.40
N GLN A 387 -11.63 24.08 -0.73
CA GLN A 387 -12.22 24.15 -2.07
C GLN A 387 -13.13 22.95 -2.39
N TYR A 388 -13.02 21.87 -1.62
CA TYR A 388 -13.72 20.60 -1.85
C TYR A 388 -14.66 20.22 -0.70
N GLN A 389 -14.94 21.15 0.24
CA GLN A 389 -15.75 20.87 1.43
C GLN A 389 -17.20 20.48 1.10
N GLU A 390 -17.75 21.00 0.01
CA GLU A 390 -19.12 20.72 -0.43
C GLU A 390 -19.25 19.43 -1.23
N MET A 391 -18.12 18.82 -1.63
CA MET A 391 -18.14 17.58 -2.40
C MET A 391 -18.32 16.36 -1.51
N THR A 392 -19.17 15.46 -1.95
CA THR A 392 -19.31 14.14 -1.33
C THR A 392 -18.11 13.26 -1.71
N PHE A 393 -17.68 12.46 -0.75
CA PHE A 393 -16.65 11.42 -0.93
C PHE A 393 -17.27 10.13 -0.39
N GLU A 394 -17.87 9.34 -1.25
CA GLU A 394 -18.55 8.14 -0.80
C GLU A 394 -17.70 6.90 -1.02
N ASN A 395 -17.36 6.21 0.08
CA ASN A 395 -16.85 4.86 0.04
C ASN A 395 -17.46 4.08 1.21
N ASN A 396 -18.15 3.01 0.90
CA ASN A 396 -18.89 2.19 1.84
C ASN A 396 -18.78 0.70 1.46
N GLN A 397 -19.34 -0.18 2.30
CA GLN A 397 -19.29 -1.63 2.08
C GLN A 397 -20.02 -2.03 0.79
N GLU A 398 -21.07 -1.33 0.40
CA GLU A 398 -21.83 -1.61 -0.82
C GLU A 398 -20.97 -1.37 -2.06
N ILE A 399 -20.24 -0.27 -2.13
CA ILE A 399 -19.28 0.04 -3.21
C ILE A 399 -18.17 -1.04 -3.26
N MET A 400 -17.60 -1.42 -2.11
CA MET A 400 -16.58 -2.47 -2.08
C MET A 400 -17.13 -3.84 -2.53
N ASN A 401 -18.34 -4.16 -2.17
CA ASN A 401 -19.00 -5.39 -2.62
C ASN A 401 -19.28 -5.37 -4.13
N LEU A 402 -19.69 -4.20 -4.66
CA LEU A 402 -19.91 -4.00 -6.08
C LEU A 402 -18.63 -4.21 -6.89
N THR A 403 -17.50 -3.63 -6.46
CA THR A 403 -16.21 -3.82 -7.15
C THR A 403 -15.77 -5.28 -7.14
N MET A 404 -15.90 -5.97 -6.00
CA MET A 404 -15.58 -7.37 -5.87
C MET A 404 -16.47 -8.26 -6.77
N LYS A 405 -17.79 -8.02 -6.76
CA LYS A 405 -18.75 -8.74 -7.61
C LYS A 405 -18.38 -8.59 -9.08
N THR A 406 -18.13 -7.36 -9.54
CA THR A 406 -17.77 -7.11 -10.94
C THR A 406 -16.45 -7.79 -11.32
N ALA A 407 -15.44 -7.79 -10.45
CA ALA A 407 -14.21 -8.53 -10.68
C ALA A 407 -14.45 -10.03 -10.86
N TYR A 408 -15.28 -10.65 -10.00
CA TYR A 408 -15.66 -12.06 -10.15
C TYR A 408 -16.46 -12.35 -11.44
N GLU A 409 -17.34 -11.44 -11.86
CA GLU A 409 -18.05 -11.55 -13.14
C GLU A 409 -17.11 -11.46 -14.36
N MET A 410 -15.93 -10.85 -14.19
CA MET A 410 -14.86 -10.82 -15.19
C MET A 410 -13.92 -12.04 -15.11
N GLY A 411 -14.21 -13.03 -14.24
CA GLY A 411 -13.37 -14.20 -14.03
C GLY A 411 -12.13 -13.96 -13.15
N MET A 412 -12.05 -12.79 -12.52
CA MET A 412 -10.90 -12.40 -11.69
C MET A 412 -11.12 -12.76 -10.22
N GLY A 413 -10.11 -13.31 -9.56
CA GLY A 413 -10.07 -13.47 -8.11
C GLY A 413 -9.12 -12.47 -7.44
N PRO A 414 -9.29 -12.18 -6.13
CA PRO A 414 -8.39 -11.32 -5.40
C PRO A 414 -7.04 -12.02 -5.21
N TYR A 415 -5.92 -11.28 -5.36
CA TYR A 415 -4.58 -11.85 -5.27
C TYR A 415 -3.60 -11.08 -4.39
N TYR A 416 -3.89 -9.85 -4.04
CA TYR A 416 -3.18 -9.09 -3.00
C TYR A 416 -4.10 -8.03 -2.40
N LEU A 417 -3.74 -7.59 -1.18
CA LEU A 417 -4.49 -6.59 -0.46
C LEU A 417 -3.57 -5.79 0.45
N TYR A 418 -3.80 -4.48 0.49
CA TYR A 418 -3.17 -3.63 1.50
C TYR A 418 -4.11 -2.52 1.94
N ARG A 419 -3.82 -1.97 3.12
CA ARG A 419 -4.54 -0.83 3.67
C ARG A 419 -3.61 0.36 3.80
N GLN A 420 -4.17 1.53 3.84
CA GLN A 420 -3.44 2.77 4.12
C GLN A 420 -4.04 3.45 5.35
N LYS A 421 -3.25 4.27 6.03
CA LYS A 421 -3.78 5.14 7.07
C LYS A 421 -4.64 6.23 6.43
N ASN A 422 -5.67 6.68 7.16
CA ASN A 422 -6.61 7.71 6.72
C ASN A 422 -7.45 7.35 5.48
N MET A 423 -7.72 6.08 5.27
CA MET A 423 -8.70 5.66 4.27
C MET A 423 -10.12 5.90 4.78
N LYS A 424 -10.96 6.48 3.96
CA LYS A 424 -12.36 6.69 4.31
C LYS A 424 -13.07 5.34 4.44
N GLY A 425 -13.88 5.17 5.48
CA GLY A 425 -14.57 3.91 5.77
C GLY A 425 -13.67 2.78 6.31
N ASN A 426 -12.36 3.04 6.50
CA ASN A 426 -11.40 2.05 7.00
C ASN A 426 -11.32 0.78 6.11
N PHE A 427 -11.55 0.94 4.81
CA PHE A 427 -11.50 -0.13 3.81
C PHE A 427 -10.07 -0.45 3.35
N GLU A 428 -9.95 -1.26 2.35
CA GLU A 428 -8.70 -1.76 1.78
C GLU A 428 -8.55 -1.39 0.30
N ASN A 429 -7.34 -1.62 -0.23
CA ASN A 429 -7.06 -1.70 -1.65
C ASN A 429 -6.90 -3.17 -2.02
N VAL A 430 -7.52 -3.61 -3.10
CA VAL A 430 -7.51 -5.00 -3.54
C VAL A 430 -7.12 -5.10 -5.00
N GLY A 431 -6.16 -5.98 -5.31
CA GLY A 431 -5.87 -6.40 -6.66
C GLY A 431 -6.61 -7.68 -7.00
N TYR A 432 -7.28 -7.68 -8.14
CA TYR A 432 -7.97 -8.82 -8.74
C TYR A 432 -7.28 -9.18 -10.06
N SER A 433 -7.19 -10.46 -10.38
CA SER A 433 -6.64 -10.90 -11.67
C SER A 433 -7.25 -12.21 -12.12
N GLU A 434 -7.21 -12.46 -13.41
CA GLU A 434 -7.34 -13.80 -13.96
C GLU A 434 -6.24 -14.73 -13.44
N VAL A 435 -6.38 -16.03 -13.70
CA VAL A 435 -5.32 -17.01 -13.40
C VAL A 435 -4.09 -16.67 -14.23
N ASP A 436 -2.91 -16.73 -13.62
CA ASP A 436 -1.59 -16.43 -14.21
C ASP A 436 -1.38 -14.98 -14.71
N LYS A 437 -2.27 -14.04 -14.33
CA LYS A 437 -2.17 -12.60 -14.65
C LYS A 437 -1.93 -11.72 -13.42
N ALA A 438 -1.64 -12.32 -12.27
CA ALA A 438 -1.37 -11.60 -11.03
C ALA A 438 -0.06 -10.79 -11.12
N GLY A 439 -0.05 -9.61 -10.51
CA GLY A 439 1.18 -8.83 -10.32
C GLY A 439 2.00 -9.36 -9.15
N ILE A 440 3.04 -10.14 -9.45
CA ILE A 440 3.89 -10.81 -8.45
C ILE A 440 4.65 -9.79 -7.62
N TYR A 441 5.19 -8.73 -8.25
CA TYR A 441 5.84 -7.62 -7.56
C TYR A 441 4.93 -6.99 -6.48
N ASN A 442 3.62 -6.85 -6.76
CA ASN A 442 2.67 -6.29 -5.81
C ASN A 442 2.51 -7.17 -4.56
N ILE A 443 2.56 -8.48 -4.72
CA ILE A 443 2.55 -9.42 -3.59
C ILE A 443 3.86 -9.30 -2.80
N LEU A 444 5.01 -9.35 -3.48
CA LEU A 444 6.32 -9.33 -2.86
C LEU A 444 6.57 -8.06 -2.02
N ILE A 445 6.12 -6.89 -2.49
CA ILE A 445 6.27 -5.64 -1.73
C ILE A 445 5.39 -5.62 -0.47
N MET A 446 4.24 -6.32 -0.47
CA MET A 446 3.33 -6.40 0.67
C MET A 446 3.78 -7.46 1.68
N GLU A 447 4.21 -8.61 1.21
CA GLU A 447 4.65 -9.70 2.08
C GLU A 447 6.02 -9.45 2.72
N GLU A 448 6.88 -8.63 2.09
CA GLU A 448 8.22 -8.29 2.60
C GLU A 448 9.06 -9.52 2.94
N LYS A 449 9.04 -10.52 2.07
CA LYS A 449 9.80 -11.76 2.25
C LYS A 449 11.16 -11.73 1.57
N GLN A 450 11.29 -10.95 0.49
CA GLN A 450 12.56 -10.77 -0.22
C GLN A 450 12.91 -9.28 -0.39
N PRO A 451 14.18 -8.97 -0.62
CA PRO A 451 14.61 -7.59 -0.89
C PRO A 451 14.00 -7.01 -2.14
N ILE A 452 13.76 -5.70 -2.09
CA ILE A 452 13.42 -4.90 -3.25
C ILE A 452 14.48 -3.82 -3.40
N ILE A 453 15.26 -3.87 -4.46
CA ILE A 453 16.25 -2.84 -4.77
C ILE A 453 15.58 -1.78 -5.62
N ALA A 454 15.50 -0.57 -5.10
CA ALA A 454 14.82 0.55 -5.75
C ALA A 454 15.83 1.54 -6.32
N LEU A 455 15.70 1.88 -7.60
CA LEU A 455 16.51 2.81 -8.37
C LEU A 455 15.71 4.05 -8.72
N GLY A 456 16.40 5.14 -8.98
CA GLY A 456 15.79 6.41 -9.36
C GLY A 456 15.51 7.33 -8.16
N ALA A 457 15.17 8.59 -8.45
CA ALA A 457 14.88 9.61 -7.46
C ALA A 457 13.71 9.21 -6.56
N GLY A 458 13.91 9.27 -5.24
CA GLY A 458 12.92 8.87 -4.24
C GLY A 458 12.72 7.36 -4.09
N GLY A 459 13.51 6.54 -4.80
CA GLY A 459 13.51 5.09 -4.64
C GLY A 459 13.93 4.71 -3.21
N SER A 460 13.19 3.80 -2.57
CA SER A 460 13.46 3.29 -1.22
C SER A 460 13.64 1.78 -1.31
N SER A 461 14.89 1.33 -1.34
CA SER A 461 15.22 -0.09 -1.29
C SER A 461 14.84 -0.66 0.07
N LYS A 462 14.26 -1.87 0.08
CA LYS A 462 13.95 -2.64 1.28
C LYS A 462 14.87 -3.85 1.31
N LEU A 463 15.74 -3.92 2.31
CA LEU A 463 16.59 -5.07 2.57
C LEU A 463 15.96 -5.90 3.69
N VAL A 464 15.71 -7.16 3.41
CA VAL A 464 14.99 -8.07 4.30
C VAL A 464 16.00 -8.99 4.98
N PHE A 465 16.00 -8.96 6.31
CA PHE A 465 16.87 -9.76 7.17
C PHE A 465 16.05 -10.70 8.03
N ASP A 466 16.68 -11.73 8.54
CA ASP A 466 16.12 -12.63 9.54
C ASP A 466 14.75 -13.20 9.12
N HIS A 467 14.65 -13.68 7.86
CA HIS A 467 13.41 -14.22 7.26
C HIS A 467 12.20 -13.28 7.37
N GLY A 468 12.43 -11.97 7.17
CA GLY A 468 11.36 -10.96 7.18
C GLY A 468 11.06 -10.33 8.54
N GLN A 469 11.82 -10.66 9.59
CA GLN A 469 11.63 -10.07 10.92
C GLN A 469 12.21 -8.66 11.02
N ARG A 470 13.29 -8.37 10.28
CA ARG A 470 13.94 -7.06 10.26
C ARG A 470 14.04 -6.52 8.83
N ILE A 471 13.64 -5.26 8.65
CA ILE A 471 13.71 -4.57 7.36
C ILE A 471 14.50 -3.29 7.54
N GLU A 472 15.55 -3.14 6.74
CA GLU A 472 16.29 -1.89 6.64
C GLU A 472 15.99 -1.22 5.30
N ARG A 473 16.03 0.12 5.29
CA ARG A 473 15.78 0.90 4.08
C ARG A 473 17.02 1.65 3.65
N VAL A 474 17.26 1.64 2.34
CA VAL A 474 18.28 2.48 1.70
C VAL A 474 17.56 3.39 0.72
N GLU A 475 17.59 4.69 1.00
CA GLU A 475 16.79 5.67 0.27
C GLU A 475 17.64 6.53 -0.64
N ASN A 476 17.17 6.74 -1.86
CA ASN A 476 17.64 7.81 -2.73
C ASN A 476 16.99 9.13 -2.35
N VAL A 477 17.67 10.23 -2.63
CA VAL A 477 17.08 11.56 -2.49
C VAL A 477 15.87 11.71 -3.42
N LYS A 478 14.85 12.44 -2.95
CA LYS A 478 13.58 12.60 -3.70
C LYS A 478 13.69 13.61 -4.83
N ASP A 479 14.47 14.68 -4.62
CA ASP A 479 14.62 15.73 -5.60
C ASP A 479 15.44 15.27 -6.80
N VAL A 480 14.92 15.50 -8.01
CA VAL A 480 15.51 15.05 -9.28
C VAL A 480 16.88 15.67 -9.51
N THR A 481 17.06 16.96 -9.26
CA THR A 481 18.35 17.64 -9.49
C THR A 481 19.41 17.18 -8.48
N ASN A 482 19.02 16.97 -7.23
CA ASN A 482 19.90 16.41 -6.22
C ASN A 482 20.25 14.93 -6.53
N TYR A 483 19.32 14.16 -7.07
CA TYR A 483 19.60 12.79 -7.49
C TYR A 483 20.64 12.75 -8.60
N ILE A 484 20.48 13.57 -9.65
CA ILE A 484 21.44 13.68 -10.75
C ILE A 484 22.82 14.09 -10.22
N ALA A 485 22.89 15.17 -9.44
CA ALA A 485 24.14 15.72 -8.94
C ALA A 485 24.87 14.81 -7.93
N ARG A 486 24.14 13.95 -7.21
CA ARG A 486 24.65 13.10 -6.13
C ARG A 486 24.53 11.60 -6.44
N ILE A 487 24.54 11.23 -7.72
CA ILE A 487 24.32 9.82 -8.11
C ILE A 487 25.38 8.88 -7.51
N ASP A 488 26.62 9.30 -7.42
CA ASP A 488 27.69 8.49 -6.83
C ASP A 488 27.45 8.21 -5.34
N GLU A 489 26.90 9.17 -4.62
CA GLU A 489 26.50 8.99 -3.23
C GLU A 489 25.32 8.02 -3.11
N MET A 490 24.33 8.07 -4.01
CA MET A 490 23.20 7.13 -4.02
C MET A 490 23.70 5.69 -4.26
N ILE A 491 24.63 5.53 -5.16
CA ILE A 491 25.30 4.25 -5.45
C ILE A 491 26.04 3.74 -4.20
N GLU A 492 26.79 4.62 -3.52
CA GLU A 492 27.55 4.23 -2.33
C GLU A 492 26.65 3.85 -1.14
N ARG A 493 25.55 4.58 -0.93
CA ARG A 493 24.53 4.19 0.06
C ARG A 493 24.00 2.78 -0.19
N LYS A 494 23.70 2.45 -1.45
CA LYS A 494 23.23 1.11 -1.84
C LYS A 494 24.32 0.06 -1.64
N ARG A 495 25.56 0.36 -2.02
CA ARG A 495 26.70 -0.53 -1.78
C ARG A 495 26.77 -0.93 -0.32
N THR A 496 26.82 0.07 0.58
CA THR A 496 26.92 -0.15 2.03
C THR A 496 25.73 -0.99 2.56
N GLY A 497 24.52 -0.71 2.08
CA GLY A 497 23.34 -1.46 2.50
C GLY A 497 23.34 -2.90 1.99
N ILE A 498 23.63 -3.10 0.70
CA ILE A 498 23.67 -4.42 0.06
C ILE A 498 24.78 -5.29 0.64
N GLU A 499 26.00 -4.76 0.83
CA GLU A 499 27.11 -5.48 1.47
C GLU A 499 26.78 -5.93 2.89
N LYS A 500 26.01 -5.17 3.63
CA LYS A 500 25.53 -5.56 4.96
C LYS A 500 24.47 -6.66 4.91
N TRP A 501 23.70 -6.71 3.82
CA TRP A 501 22.63 -7.70 3.63
C TRP A 501 23.18 -9.03 3.07
N LEU A 502 24.15 -9.01 2.17
CA LEU A 502 24.81 -10.17 1.58
C LEU A 502 25.61 -10.98 2.61
#